data_5afac08c7f04c785a0d8f620653c1435
#
_entry.id   5afac08c7f04c785a0d8f620653c1435
#
_cell.length_a   1.000
_cell.length_b   1.000
_cell.length_c   1.000
_cell.angle_alpha   90.00
_cell.angle_beta   90.00
_cell.angle_gamma   90.00
#
_symmetry.space_group_name_H-M   'P 1'
#
loop_
_entity.id
_entity.type
_entity.pdbx_description
1 polymer ?
#
loop_
_entity_poly.entity_id
_entity_poly.type
_entity_poly.pdbx_seq_one_letter_code
_entity_poly.pdbx_strand_id
1 'polypeptide(L)'
;MQCSRRVIHGIVSEINIQKQTMRVAIIGAGINGICSAIALAQRGCSVTVYERSSPFSETSSRSSKLLHGGIRYLENGHIKLVREALEDRAWWVQNAPEYTQVNNFFIPIYEDSSRSRLKLYTGVKLYEYLASSYSLGPSKYHSIEETLKANNCLSSDGLLGSVSYFDVQMDDIGLSEWLVGKAHSLGVIILDHTCVDRLSPEGVVMLSNGKKAVYDKIVNACGPWTARILAKSCIKSDFSLAPVKGSHIIVQRSINNPIVIQVSEGSRIVFMLPHGNQTLIGTTEVVHDMECEITCSDQEIDYLIEAVNSVLYEPLSVNEVIDKYAGIRPIVSTETKMSKLSKANRDSVFEKHEKIVSVFGGKWTSGMRLGEAVANIVINL
;
A
#
# COMPACT_ATOMS: atom_id res chain seq x y z
N MET A 1 63.29 -48.91 -34.66
CA MET A 1 62.29 -48.11 -35.37
C MET A 1 61.34 -47.48 -34.31
N GLN A 2 61.64 -46.22 -33.98
CA GLN A 2 60.84 -45.47 -33.00
C GLN A 2 59.77 -44.68 -33.78
N CYS A 3 58.53 -44.89 -33.45
CA CYS A 3 57.40 -44.12 -34.00
C CYS A 3 56.94 -43.08 -32.98
N SER A 4 57.19 -41.80 -33.27
CA SER A 4 56.85 -40.66 -32.46
C SER A 4 55.35 -40.40 -32.56
N ARG A 5 54.58 -40.44 -31.41
CA ARG A 5 53.22 -39.93 -31.31
C ARG A 5 53.27 -38.44 -30.98
N ARG A 6 52.86 -37.59 -31.89
CA ARG A 6 52.58 -36.17 -31.65
C ARG A 6 51.23 -36.07 -30.92
N VAL A 7 51.26 -35.53 -29.69
CA VAL A 7 50.10 -35.13 -28.93
C VAL A 7 49.68 -33.73 -29.41
N ILE A 8 48.51 -33.62 -30.03
CA ILE A 8 47.87 -32.36 -30.40
C ILE A 8 47.13 -31.87 -29.16
N HIS A 9 47.66 -30.86 -28.46
CA HIS A 9 46.92 -30.14 -27.43
C HIS A 9 45.94 -29.18 -28.13
N GLY A 10 44.67 -29.56 -28.18
CA GLY A 10 43.61 -28.66 -28.55
C GLY A 10 43.37 -27.64 -27.42
N ILE A 11 43.66 -26.38 -27.72
CA ILE A 11 43.26 -25.25 -26.86
C ILE A 11 41.73 -25.10 -27.00
N VAL A 12 40.99 -25.66 -26.05
CA VAL A 12 39.57 -25.30 -25.86
C VAL A 12 39.55 -23.92 -25.20
N SER A 13 39.39 -22.89 -26.00
CA SER A 13 39.09 -21.56 -25.48
C SER A 13 37.70 -21.64 -24.85
N GLU A 14 37.63 -21.66 -23.52
CA GLU A 14 36.40 -21.41 -22.79
C GLU A 14 35.93 -20.01 -23.20
N ILE A 15 34.89 -19.96 -24.03
CA ILE A 15 34.15 -18.74 -24.30
C ILE A 15 33.37 -18.45 -23.03
N ASN A 16 33.96 -17.61 -22.18
CA ASN A 16 33.31 -17.07 -21.01
C ASN A 16 32.22 -16.12 -21.52
N ILE A 17 31.03 -16.65 -21.84
CA ILE A 17 29.87 -15.83 -22.14
C ILE A 17 29.50 -15.16 -20.80
N GLN A 18 30.08 -13.98 -20.54
CA GLN A 18 29.56 -13.10 -19.48
C GLN A 18 28.07 -12.86 -19.77
N LYS A 19 27.23 -13.52 -19.01
CA LYS A 19 25.80 -13.32 -19.11
C LYS A 19 25.53 -11.84 -18.82
N GLN A 20 25.23 -11.07 -19.86
CA GLN A 20 25.03 -9.63 -19.75
C GLN A 20 23.92 -9.38 -18.73
N THR A 21 24.25 -8.69 -17.64
CA THR A 21 23.31 -8.38 -16.57
C THR A 21 22.17 -7.51 -17.12
N MET A 22 20.94 -7.96 -17.02
CA MET A 22 19.77 -7.21 -17.47
C MET A 22 19.67 -5.86 -16.71
N ARG A 23 19.62 -4.78 -17.46
CA ARG A 23 19.48 -3.41 -16.92
C ARG A 23 18.01 -3.03 -16.89
N VAL A 24 17.50 -2.70 -15.71
CA VAL A 24 16.09 -2.34 -15.49
C VAL A 24 15.98 -0.94 -14.91
N ALA A 25 15.16 -0.09 -15.54
CA ALA A 25 14.73 1.17 -14.96
C ALA A 25 13.41 0.99 -14.23
N ILE A 26 13.28 1.60 -13.05
CA ILE A 26 12.01 1.71 -12.33
C ILE A 26 11.67 3.19 -12.17
N ILE A 27 10.45 3.56 -12.51
CA ILE A 27 9.97 4.93 -12.42
C ILE A 27 9.00 5.02 -11.23
N GLY A 28 9.41 5.79 -10.22
CA GLY A 28 8.72 5.94 -8.95
C GLY A 28 9.34 5.09 -7.83
N ALA A 29 9.71 5.75 -6.73
CA ALA A 29 10.28 5.14 -5.52
C ALA A 29 9.28 5.03 -4.36
N GLY A 30 8.00 4.81 -4.66
CA GLY A 30 6.99 4.40 -3.68
C GLY A 30 7.10 2.91 -3.35
N ILE A 31 6.19 2.39 -2.52
CA ILE A 31 6.19 1.00 -2.08
C ILE A 31 6.28 -0.01 -3.23
N ASN A 32 5.52 0.20 -4.31
CA ASN A 32 5.53 -0.71 -5.47
C ASN A 32 6.89 -0.69 -6.20
N GLY A 33 7.47 0.51 -6.38
CA GLY A 33 8.74 0.67 -7.09
C GLY A 33 9.91 0.08 -6.30
N ILE A 34 10.02 0.41 -5.02
CA ILE A 34 11.15 -0.09 -4.19
C ILE A 34 11.05 -1.61 -3.97
N CYS A 35 9.85 -2.17 -3.71
CA CYS A 35 9.71 -3.62 -3.61
C CYS A 35 10.03 -4.33 -4.94
N SER A 36 9.66 -3.74 -6.09
CA SER A 36 10.03 -4.26 -7.41
C SER A 36 11.55 -4.20 -7.65
N ALA A 37 12.20 -3.10 -7.20
CA ALA A 37 13.65 -2.95 -7.28
C ALA A 37 14.38 -4.02 -6.48
N ILE A 38 13.95 -4.26 -5.25
CA ILE A 38 14.50 -5.31 -4.38
C ILE A 38 14.36 -6.68 -5.04
N ALA A 39 13.16 -7.03 -5.51
CA ALA A 39 12.89 -8.32 -6.12
C ALA A 39 13.69 -8.56 -7.41
N LEU A 40 13.88 -7.54 -8.24
CA LEU A 40 14.70 -7.60 -9.46
C LEU A 40 16.21 -7.70 -9.16
N ALA A 41 16.71 -6.91 -8.20
CA ALA A 41 18.09 -6.95 -7.78
C ALA A 41 18.47 -8.31 -7.17
N GLN A 42 17.59 -8.92 -6.36
CA GLN A 42 17.75 -10.28 -5.83
C GLN A 42 17.85 -11.35 -6.93
N ARG A 43 17.31 -11.08 -8.11
CA ARG A 43 17.41 -11.94 -9.31
C ARG A 43 18.61 -11.60 -10.21
N GLY A 44 19.51 -10.74 -9.74
CA GLY A 44 20.75 -10.38 -10.46
C GLY A 44 20.57 -9.32 -11.53
N CYS A 45 19.46 -8.57 -11.56
CA CYS A 45 19.32 -7.43 -12.46
C CYS A 45 20.09 -6.21 -11.92
N SER A 46 20.62 -5.38 -12.81
CA SER A 46 21.14 -4.05 -12.51
C SER A 46 19.98 -3.05 -12.53
N VAL A 47 19.60 -2.53 -11.37
CA VAL A 47 18.38 -1.72 -11.20
C VAL A 47 18.71 -0.27 -10.92
N THR A 48 18.08 0.64 -11.67
CA THR A 48 18.07 2.09 -11.41
C THR A 48 16.64 2.55 -11.17
N VAL A 49 16.38 3.18 -10.03
CA VAL A 49 15.10 3.79 -9.68
C VAL A 49 15.19 5.29 -9.90
N TYR A 50 14.20 5.86 -10.60
CA TYR A 50 14.05 7.30 -10.81
C TYR A 50 12.88 7.79 -9.96
N GLU A 51 13.12 8.80 -9.11
CA GLU A 51 12.10 9.41 -8.29
C GLU A 51 12.13 10.94 -8.47
N ARG A 52 10.96 11.54 -8.71
CA ARG A 52 10.85 13.00 -8.95
C ARG A 52 11.11 13.84 -7.69
N SER A 53 10.82 13.28 -6.52
CA SER A 53 10.98 13.90 -5.20
C SER A 53 11.90 13.02 -4.35
N SER A 54 11.57 12.81 -3.09
CA SER A 54 12.24 11.83 -2.23
C SER A 54 11.51 10.48 -2.25
N PRO A 55 12.20 9.34 -2.05
CA PRO A 55 11.54 8.05 -1.91
C PRO A 55 10.40 8.08 -0.88
N PHE A 56 9.30 7.41 -1.20
CA PHE A 56 8.08 7.32 -0.37
C PHE A 56 7.36 8.63 -0.05
N SER A 57 7.76 9.79 -0.55
CA SER A 57 7.21 11.11 -0.16
C SER A 57 5.75 11.37 -0.55
N GLU A 58 5.18 10.56 -1.45
CA GLU A 58 3.82 10.73 -1.98
C GLU A 58 2.81 9.78 -1.30
N THR A 59 1.96 9.10 -2.07
CA THR A 59 0.89 8.20 -1.55
C THR A 59 1.37 7.24 -0.46
N SER A 60 2.61 6.76 -0.54
CA SER A 60 3.15 5.77 0.40
C SER A 60 3.34 6.32 1.82
N SER A 61 3.59 7.62 2.01
CA SER A 61 3.64 8.28 3.33
C SER A 61 2.29 8.85 3.78
N ARG A 62 1.28 8.82 2.90
CA ARG A 62 -0.04 9.43 3.13
C ARG A 62 -1.13 8.38 3.35
N SER A 63 -0.79 7.30 4.01
CA SER A 63 -1.68 6.16 4.30
C SER A 63 -2.28 6.22 5.70
N SER A 64 -3.20 5.31 6.02
CA SER A 64 -3.69 5.09 7.38
C SER A 64 -2.67 4.38 8.29
N LYS A 65 -1.44 4.18 7.84
CA LYS A 65 -0.35 3.50 8.57
C LYS A 65 -0.73 2.10 9.06
N LEU A 66 -1.45 1.35 8.20
CA LEU A 66 -1.92 0.00 8.51
C LEU A 66 -1.41 -1.03 7.49
N LEU A 67 -0.92 -2.15 8.02
CA LEU A 67 -0.68 -3.40 7.28
C LEU A 67 -1.81 -4.35 7.66
N HIS A 68 -2.87 -4.36 6.89
CA HIS A 68 -4.12 -5.02 7.26
C HIS A 68 -4.56 -6.08 6.25
N GLY A 69 -5.23 -7.15 6.72
CA GLY A 69 -5.81 -8.17 5.86
C GLY A 69 -7.11 -7.76 5.15
N GLY A 70 -7.60 -6.54 5.41
CA GLY A 70 -8.76 -6.00 4.70
C GLY A 70 -10.08 -6.65 5.06
N ILE A 71 -10.43 -6.72 6.34
CA ILE A 71 -11.67 -7.31 6.85
C ILE A 71 -12.94 -6.84 6.09
N ARG A 72 -12.97 -5.58 5.62
CA ARG A 72 -14.08 -5.03 4.81
C ARG A 72 -14.31 -5.77 3.49
N TYR A 73 -13.29 -6.42 2.92
CA TYR A 73 -13.46 -7.15 1.67
C TYR A 73 -14.30 -8.41 1.84
N LEU A 74 -14.45 -8.92 3.08
CA LEU A 74 -15.34 -10.04 3.38
C LEU A 74 -16.80 -9.71 3.09
N GLU A 75 -17.23 -8.46 3.30
CA GLU A 75 -18.60 -8.03 2.99
C GLU A 75 -18.94 -8.13 1.49
N ASN A 76 -17.92 -8.11 0.63
CA ASN A 76 -18.07 -8.26 -0.82
C ASN A 76 -17.67 -9.67 -1.31
N GLY A 77 -17.44 -10.63 -0.39
CA GLY A 77 -17.10 -12.01 -0.72
C GLY A 77 -15.68 -12.24 -1.27
N HIS A 78 -14.78 -11.25 -1.13
CA HIS A 78 -13.40 -11.35 -1.62
C HIS A 78 -12.48 -12.17 -0.69
N ILE A 79 -12.85 -13.44 -0.41
CA ILE A 79 -12.16 -14.30 0.56
C ILE A 79 -10.70 -14.53 0.19
N LYS A 80 -10.41 -14.77 -1.10
CA LYS A 80 -9.05 -15.00 -1.59
C LYS A 80 -8.16 -13.78 -1.32
N LEU A 81 -8.66 -12.57 -1.63
CA LEU A 81 -7.94 -11.31 -1.40
C LEU A 81 -7.60 -11.10 0.09
N VAL A 82 -8.55 -11.44 0.98
CA VAL A 82 -8.32 -11.34 2.43
C VAL A 82 -7.25 -12.31 2.88
N ARG A 83 -7.28 -13.58 2.42
CA ARG A 83 -6.25 -14.58 2.77
C ARG A 83 -4.87 -14.12 2.32
N GLU A 84 -4.72 -13.69 1.07
CA GLU A 84 -3.45 -13.17 0.54
C GLU A 84 -2.94 -11.95 1.32
N ALA A 85 -3.82 -11.03 1.69
CA ALA A 85 -3.44 -9.87 2.49
C ALA A 85 -3.05 -10.22 3.94
N LEU A 86 -3.64 -11.27 4.53
CA LEU A 86 -3.26 -11.79 5.84
C LEU A 86 -1.88 -12.46 5.82
N GLU A 87 -1.55 -13.18 4.75
CA GLU A 87 -0.21 -13.75 4.51
C GLU A 87 0.82 -12.61 4.34
N ASP A 88 0.50 -11.61 3.51
CA ASP A 88 1.36 -10.45 3.29
C ASP A 88 1.61 -9.66 4.59
N ARG A 89 0.57 -9.45 5.39
CA ARG A 89 0.68 -8.83 6.72
C ARG A 89 1.64 -9.61 7.63
N ALA A 90 1.50 -10.94 7.65
CA ALA A 90 2.37 -11.80 8.45
C ALA A 90 3.83 -11.72 8.00
N TRP A 91 4.06 -11.60 6.69
CA TRP A 91 5.41 -11.40 6.15
C TRP A 91 6.07 -10.15 6.75
N TRP A 92 5.34 -9.02 6.82
CA TRP A 92 5.86 -7.79 7.42
C TRP A 92 6.19 -7.94 8.90
N VAL A 93 5.30 -8.54 9.68
CA VAL A 93 5.52 -8.79 11.12
C VAL A 93 6.76 -9.65 11.35
N GLN A 94 7.02 -10.63 10.48
CA GLN A 94 8.17 -11.53 10.61
C GLN A 94 9.48 -10.89 10.14
N ASN A 95 9.46 -10.08 9.10
CA ASN A 95 10.67 -9.56 8.45
C ASN A 95 11.05 -8.13 8.86
N ALA A 96 10.11 -7.38 9.43
CA ALA A 96 10.31 -6.01 9.89
C ALA A 96 9.60 -5.74 11.22
N PRO A 97 9.83 -6.58 12.27
CA PRO A 97 9.12 -6.50 13.55
C PRO A 97 9.32 -5.16 14.26
N GLU A 98 10.46 -4.51 14.09
CA GLU A 98 10.80 -3.23 14.73
C GLU A 98 9.89 -2.08 14.24
N TYR A 99 9.30 -2.22 13.05
CA TYR A 99 8.44 -1.19 12.42
C TYR A 99 6.97 -1.61 12.34
N THR A 100 6.61 -2.71 13.03
CA THR A 100 5.25 -3.25 13.00
C THR A 100 4.73 -3.46 14.42
N GLN A 101 3.54 -2.96 14.71
CA GLN A 101 2.89 -3.11 15.99
C GLN A 101 1.57 -3.86 15.84
N VAL A 102 1.47 -5.03 16.47
CA VAL A 102 0.23 -5.79 16.54
C VAL A 102 -0.70 -5.13 17.55
N ASN A 103 -1.89 -4.75 17.10
CA ASN A 103 -2.88 -4.07 17.93
C ASN A 103 -4.21 -4.81 17.92
N ASN A 104 -4.96 -4.71 19.03
CA ASN A 104 -6.33 -5.18 19.14
C ASN A 104 -7.28 -4.05 18.74
N PHE A 105 -7.95 -4.18 17.61
CA PHE A 105 -8.87 -3.20 17.03
C PHE A 105 -10.27 -3.43 17.57
N PHE A 106 -10.90 -2.40 18.13
CA PHE A 106 -12.24 -2.44 18.65
C PHE A 106 -13.23 -1.83 17.66
N ILE A 107 -14.33 -2.52 17.41
CA ILE A 107 -15.48 -2.02 16.65
C ILE A 107 -16.63 -1.84 17.65
N PRO A 108 -16.86 -0.64 18.17
CA PRO A 108 -18.00 -0.39 19.07
C PRO A 108 -19.32 -0.58 18.31
N ILE A 109 -20.33 -1.04 19.01
CA ILE A 109 -21.64 -1.33 18.48
C ILE A 109 -22.65 -0.50 19.27
N TYR A 110 -23.28 0.43 18.59
CA TYR A 110 -24.34 1.27 19.11
C TYR A 110 -25.70 0.85 18.57
N GLU A 111 -26.78 1.31 19.14
CA GLU A 111 -28.17 1.00 18.73
C GLU A 111 -28.42 1.36 17.25
N ASP A 112 -27.83 2.46 16.78
CA ASP A 112 -27.92 2.98 15.41
C ASP A 112 -26.85 2.43 14.46
N SER A 113 -25.99 1.52 14.92
CA SER A 113 -24.91 0.96 14.10
C SER A 113 -25.42 0.31 12.82
N SER A 114 -24.80 0.64 11.70
CA SER A 114 -25.18 0.12 10.37
C SER A 114 -25.03 -1.40 10.21
N ARG A 115 -24.24 -2.03 11.08
CA ARG A 115 -24.01 -3.48 11.10
C ARG A 115 -24.37 -4.05 12.47
N SER A 116 -25.21 -5.09 12.46
CA SER A 116 -25.61 -5.78 13.70
C SER A 116 -24.43 -6.49 14.37
N ARG A 117 -24.57 -6.69 15.70
CA ARG A 117 -23.60 -7.45 16.51
C ARG A 117 -23.24 -8.82 15.89
N LEU A 118 -24.26 -9.58 15.47
CA LEU A 118 -24.06 -10.89 14.89
C LEU A 118 -23.23 -10.82 13.61
N LYS A 119 -23.53 -9.87 12.72
CA LYS A 119 -22.80 -9.67 11.46
C LYS A 119 -21.33 -9.32 11.72
N LEU A 120 -21.05 -8.42 12.65
CA LEU A 120 -19.69 -8.03 13.00
C LEU A 120 -18.93 -9.18 13.65
N TYR A 121 -19.54 -9.88 14.61
CA TYR A 121 -18.90 -11.00 15.30
C TYR A 121 -18.57 -12.14 14.34
N THR A 122 -19.50 -12.52 13.47
CA THR A 122 -19.22 -13.53 12.42
C THR A 122 -18.16 -13.07 11.45
N GLY A 123 -18.12 -11.79 11.09
CA GLY A 123 -17.11 -11.19 10.22
C GLY A 123 -15.71 -11.28 10.82
N VAL A 124 -15.53 -10.88 12.09
CA VAL A 124 -14.21 -10.96 12.75
C VAL A 124 -13.78 -12.41 13.00
N LYS A 125 -14.73 -13.34 13.27
CA LYS A 125 -14.42 -14.77 13.40
C LYS A 125 -14.01 -15.40 12.08
N LEU A 126 -14.65 -15.03 10.98
CA LEU A 126 -14.23 -15.47 9.65
C LEU A 126 -12.85 -14.92 9.29
N TYR A 127 -12.57 -13.66 9.63
CA TYR A 127 -11.27 -13.03 9.43
C TYR A 127 -10.15 -13.75 10.20
N GLU A 128 -10.38 -14.07 11.48
CA GLU A 128 -9.49 -14.88 12.32
C GLU A 128 -9.27 -16.28 11.71
N TYR A 129 -10.33 -16.94 11.30
CA TYR A 129 -10.26 -18.26 10.66
C TYR A 129 -9.43 -18.25 9.36
N LEU A 130 -9.63 -17.23 8.52
CA LEU A 130 -8.87 -17.06 7.28
C LEU A 130 -7.39 -16.77 7.51
N ALA A 131 -7.05 -16.15 8.64
CA ALA A 131 -5.66 -15.96 9.04
C ALA A 131 -4.93 -17.27 9.36
N SER A 132 -5.66 -18.33 9.78
CA SER A 132 -5.08 -19.64 10.05
C SER A 132 -3.80 -19.57 10.91
N SER A 133 -2.67 -20.06 10.40
CA SER A 133 -1.35 -19.98 11.06
C SER A 133 -0.79 -18.56 11.19
N TYR A 134 -1.35 -17.59 10.48
CA TYR A 134 -0.98 -16.17 10.54
C TYR A 134 -1.87 -15.35 11.49
N SER A 135 -2.67 -16.01 12.33
CA SER A 135 -3.50 -15.34 13.34
C SER A 135 -2.61 -14.62 14.36
N LEU A 136 -2.98 -13.37 14.65
CA LEU A 136 -2.27 -12.52 15.62
C LEU A 136 -2.92 -12.57 17.02
N GLY A 137 -4.07 -13.22 17.13
CA GLY A 137 -4.81 -13.37 18.37
C GLY A 137 -6.29 -13.62 18.13
N PRO A 138 -7.04 -14.00 19.20
CA PRO A 138 -8.44 -14.37 19.09
C PRO A 138 -9.34 -13.15 18.99
N SER A 139 -10.31 -13.18 18.07
CA SER A 139 -11.39 -12.21 18.00
C SER A 139 -12.40 -12.46 19.13
N LYS A 140 -12.91 -11.39 19.74
CA LYS A 140 -13.81 -11.48 20.92
C LYS A 140 -14.99 -10.50 20.79
N TYR A 141 -16.07 -10.83 21.48
CA TYR A 141 -17.12 -9.90 21.84
C TYR A 141 -16.86 -9.40 23.25
N HIS A 142 -17.09 -8.12 23.49
CA HIS A 142 -16.93 -7.44 24.78
C HIS A 142 -18.24 -6.84 25.23
N SER A 143 -18.54 -6.98 26.52
CA SER A 143 -19.64 -6.27 27.18
C SER A 143 -19.44 -4.75 27.13
N ILE A 144 -20.45 -3.99 27.51
CA ILE A 144 -20.37 -2.53 27.64
C ILE A 144 -19.24 -2.14 28.60
N GLU A 145 -19.19 -2.77 29.79
CA GLU A 145 -18.17 -2.51 30.80
C GLU A 145 -16.76 -2.80 30.28
N GLU A 146 -16.54 -3.96 29.65
CA GLU A 146 -15.25 -4.34 29.07
C GLU A 146 -14.83 -3.39 27.94
N THR A 147 -15.81 -2.93 27.13
CA THR A 147 -15.56 -1.98 26.03
C THR A 147 -15.09 -0.63 26.55
N LEU A 148 -15.81 -0.07 27.56
CA LEU A 148 -15.46 1.21 28.16
C LEU A 148 -14.16 1.14 28.97
N LYS A 149 -13.86 -0.01 29.61
CA LYS A 149 -12.57 -0.23 30.26
C LYS A 149 -11.40 -0.26 29.27
N ALA A 150 -11.61 -0.84 28.10
CA ALA A 150 -10.59 -0.88 27.05
C ALA A 150 -10.42 0.48 26.35
N ASN A 151 -11.51 1.23 26.18
CA ASN A 151 -11.56 2.49 25.44
C ASN A 151 -12.45 3.51 26.19
N ASN A 152 -11.90 4.15 27.21
CA ASN A 152 -12.59 5.07 28.12
C ASN A 152 -13.04 6.38 27.45
N CYS A 153 -12.62 6.63 26.23
CA CYS A 153 -13.06 7.79 25.43
C CYS A 153 -14.45 7.59 24.81
N LEU A 154 -14.97 6.35 24.78
CA LEU A 154 -16.25 6.04 24.17
C LEU A 154 -17.44 6.47 25.04
N SER A 155 -18.52 6.94 24.41
CA SER A 155 -19.80 7.19 25.08
C SER A 155 -20.47 5.87 25.47
N SER A 156 -21.09 5.84 26.65
CA SER A 156 -21.94 4.73 27.08
C SER A 156 -23.38 4.83 26.55
N ASP A 157 -23.77 5.99 26.03
CA ASP A 157 -25.13 6.23 25.54
C ASP A 157 -25.37 5.41 24.24
N GLY A 158 -26.40 4.56 24.28
CA GLY A 158 -26.71 3.64 23.17
C GLY A 158 -25.69 2.56 22.89
N LEU A 159 -24.60 2.42 23.68
CA LEU A 159 -23.57 1.41 23.49
C LEU A 159 -24.11 0.01 23.86
N LEU A 160 -23.95 -0.95 22.96
CA LEU A 160 -24.33 -2.37 23.13
C LEU A 160 -23.14 -3.30 23.41
N GLY A 161 -21.92 -2.76 23.40
CA GLY A 161 -20.66 -3.48 23.52
C GLY A 161 -19.76 -3.30 22.31
N SER A 162 -18.78 -4.18 22.12
CA SER A 162 -17.89 -4.15 20.95
C SER A 162 -17.48 -5.55 20.49
N VAL A 163 -16.98 -5.64 19.27
CA VAL A 163 -16.17 -6.79 18.83
C VAL A 163 -14.74 -6.35 18.62
N SER A 164 -13.78 -7.25 18.86
CA SER A 164 -12.38 -6.95 18.59
C SER A 164 -11.71 -8.00 17.72
N TYR A 165 -10.68 -7.56 16.99
CA TYR A 165 -9.83 -8.39 16.15
C TYR A 165 -8.42 -7.82 16.12
N PHE A 166 -7.44 -8.63 15.77
CA PHE A 166 -6.05 -8.19 15.68
C PHE A 166 -5.67 -7.81 14.25
N ASP A 167 -5.00 -6.67 14.13
CA ASP A 167 -4.36 -6.23 12.89
C ASP A 167 -3.07 -5.47 13.20
N VAL A 168 -2.39 -4.93 12.19
CA VAL A 168 -1.05 -4.37 12.34
C VAL A 168 -1.03 -2.90 11.97
N GLN A 169 -0.50 -2.09 12.87
CA GLN A 169 -0.10 -0.70 12.60
C GLN A 169 1.38 -0.69 12.24
N MET A 170 1.78 0.19 11.32
CA MET A 170 3.17 0.31 10.89
C MET A 170 3.74 1.69 11.21
N ASP A 171 5.02 1.72 11.50
CA ASP A 171 5.85 2.90 11.34
C ASP A 171 6.25 2.99 9.86
N ASP A 172 5.51 3.77 9.08
CA ASP A 172 5.73 3.90 7.64
C ASP A 172 7.03 4.63 7.29
N ILE A 173 7.53 5.48 8.16
CA ILE A 173 8.83 6.15 8.01
C ILE A 173 9.95 5.14 8.18
N GLY A 174 9.99 4.45 9.31
CA GLY A 174 11.01 3.43 9.59
C GLY A 174 11.00 2.29 8.55
N LEU A 175 9.81 1.82 8.15
CA LEU A 175 9.68 0.82 7.06
C LEU A 175 10.21 1.33 5.73
N SER A 176 9.97 2.60 5.39
CA SER A 176 10.47 3.21 4.15
C SER A 176 11.98 3.28 4.14
N GLU A 177 12.60 3.73 5.24
CA GLU A 177 14.05 3.78 5.40
C GLU A 177 14.68 2.38 5.34
N TRP A 178 14.08 1.41 6.02
CA TRP A 178 14.52 0.02 5.98
C TRP A 178 14.48 -0.56 4.57
N LEU A 179 13.42 -0.31 3.79
CA LEU A 179 13.29 -0.77 2.40
C LEU A 179 14.32 -0.10 1.48
N VAL A 180 14.54 1.21 1.63
CA VAL A 180 15.56 1.95 0.87
C VAL A 180 16.96 1.41 1.20
N GLY A 181 17.27 1.20 2.48
CA GLY A 181 18.52 0.60 2.91
C GLY A 181 18.72 -0.82 2.34
N LYS A 182 17.67 -1.63 2.33
CA LYS A 182 17.69 -2.98 1.72
C LYS A 182 17.92 -2.92 0.21
N ALA A 183 17.29 -1.97 -0.50
CA ALA A 183 17.52 -1.77 -1.93
C ALA A 183 18.98 -1.39 -2.20
N HIS A 184 19.54 -0.44 -1.45
CA HIS A 184 20.94 -0.04 -1.57
C HIS A 184 21.92 -1.19 -1.28
N SER A 185 21.65 -2.01 -0.26
CA SER A 185 22.50 -3.18 0.07
C SER A 185 22.55 -4.23 -1.04
N LEU A 186 21.54 -4.24 -1.91
CA LEU A 186 21.45 -5.08 -3.10
C LEU A 186 22.04 -4.42 -4.37
N GLY A 187 22.65 -3.24 -4.24
CA GLY A 187 23.23 -2.51 -5.36
C GLY A 187 22.25 -1.72 -6.23
N VAL A 188 21.01 -1.51 -5.75
CA VAL A 188 20.04 -0.66 -6.44
C VAL A 188 20.50 0.79 -6.38
N ILE A 189 20.53 1.47 -7.54
CA ILE A 189 20.79 2.90 -7.64
C ILE A 189 19.46 3.65 -7.57
N ILE A 190 19.30 4.51 -6.59
CA ILE A 190 18.11 5.37 -6.45
C ILE A 190 18.53 6.79 -6.78
N LEU A 191 17.90 7.37 -7.81
CA LEU A 191 18.10 8.74 -8.27
C LEU A 191 16.86 9.54 -7.89
N ASP A 192 16.88 10.11 -6.71
CA ASP A 192 15.88 11.06 -6.24
C ASP A 192 16.00 12.43 -6.94
N HIS A 193 15.00 13.28 -6.76
CA HIS A 193 14.90 14.58 -7.43
C HIS A 193 15.17 14.51 -8.95
N THR A 194 14.88 13.34 -9.54
CA THR A 194 15.12 13.05 -10.96
C THR A 194 13.81 12.67 -11.66
N CYS A 195 13.18 13.65 -12.26
CA CYS A 195 11.89 13.50 -12.91
C CYS A 195 12.03 12.88 -14.31
N VAL A 196 11.28 11.80 -14.55
CA VAL A 196 11.11 11.20 -15.88
C VAL A 196 9.93 11.89 -16.57
N ASP A 197 10.14 12.36 -17.79
CA ASP A 197 9.10 13.00 -18.59
C ASP A 197 8.36 12.00 -19.50
N ARG A 198 9.13 11.13 -20.19
CA ARG A 198 8.55 10.16 -21.15
C ARG A 198 9.31 8.84 -21.12
N LEU A 199 8.61 7.81 -21.58
CA LEU A 199 9.14 6.47 -21.81
C LEU A 199 9.00 6.12 -23.31
N SER A 200 9.83 5.19 -23.78
CA SER A 200 9.69 4.62 -25.10
C SER A 200 9.62 3.09 -25.01
N PRO A 201 8.73 2.43 -25.79
CA PRO A 201 8.62 0.97 -25.83
C PRO A 201 9.95 0.27 -26.13
N GLU A 202 10.87 0.92 -26.85
CA GLU A 202 12.20 0.40 -27.16
C GLU A 202 13.17 0.43 -25.96
N GLY A 203 12.71 0.89 -24.79
CA GLY A 203 13.48 0.89 -23.54
C GLY A 203 14.22 2.20 -23.25
N VAL A 204 13.79 3.33 -23.82
CA VAL A 204 14.39 4.64 -23.54
C VAL A 204 13.62 5.34 -22.43
N VAL A 205 14.33 5.81 -21.40
CA VAL A 205 13.84 6.73 -20.36
C VAL A 205 14.31 8.14 -20.72
N MET A 206 13.38 9.08 -20.85
CA MET A 206 13.67 10.50 -21.09
C MET A 206 13.40 11.31 -19.83
N LEU A 207 14.43 12.00 -19.34
CA LEU A 207 14.34 12.86 -18.16
C LEU A 207 13.82 14.26 -18.54
N SER A 208 13.24 14.97 -17.59
CA SER A 208 12.73 16.33 -17.78
C SER A 208 13.83 17.35 -18.14
N ASN A 209 15.09 17.05 -17.84
CA ASN A 209 16.26 17.86 -18.22
C ASN A 209 16.81 17.54 -19.62
N GLY A 210 16.11 16.73 -20.40
CA GLY A 210 16.49 16.32 -21.77
C GLY A 210 17.48 15.15 -21.87
N LYS A 211 18.04 14.67 -20.76
CA LYS A 211 18.92 13.49 -20.77
C LYS A 211 18.12 12.22 -21.07
N LYS A 212 18.79 11.26 -21.73
CA LYS A 212 18.21 9.96 -22.09
C LYS A 212 19.07 8.83 -21.53
N ALA A 213 18.42 7.75 -21.11
CA ALA A 213 19.09 6.51 -20.73
C ALA A 213 18.35 5.32 -21.36
N VAL A 214 19.10 4.26 -21.69
CA VAL A 214 18.55 3.07 -22.34
C VAL A 214 18.64 1.88 -21.40
N TYR A 215 17.57 1.12 -21.33
CA TYR A 215 17.41 -0.06 -20.49
C TYR A 215 16.85 -1.24 -21.26
N ASP A 216 17.12 -2.45 -20.81
CA ASP A 216 16.55 -3.66 -21.36
C ASP A 216 15.06 -3.77 -21.06
N LYS A 217 14.65 -3.32 -19.85
CA LYS A 217 13.26 -3.26 -19.40
C LYS A 217 13.01 -2.00 -18.55
N ILE A 218 11.76 -1.57 -18.54
CA ILE A 218 11.27 -0.43 -17.75
C ILE A 218 10.06 -0.87 -16.92
N VAL A 219 10.04 -0.53 -15.64
CA VAL A 219 8.87 -0.69 -14.76
C VAL A 219 8.32 0.70 -14.46
N ASN A 220 7.09 0.96 -14.89
CA ASN A 220 6.36 2.17 -14.54
C ASN A 220 5.56 1.92 -13.26
N ALA A 221 6.08 2.36 -12.12
CA ALA A 221 5.51 2.23 -10.77
C ALA A 221 5.13 3.60 -10.18
N CYS A 222 4.65 4.52 -11.02
CA CYS A 222 4.33 5.90 -10.66
C CYS A 222 3.03 6.06 -9.83
N GLY A 223 2.45 4.97 -9.32
CA GLY A 223 1.24 5.03 -8.50
C GLY A 223 0.09 5.78 -9.20
N PRO A 224 -0.47 6.85 -8.60
CA PRO A 224 -1.56 7.60 -9.21
C PRO A 224 -1.22 8.24 -10.57
N TRP A 225 0.06 8.41 -10.87
CA TRP A 225 0.56 9.03 -12.12
C TRP A 225 0.93 8.02 -13.20
N THR A 226 0.73 6.70 -12.98
CA THR A 226 1.08 5.64 -13.94
C THR A 226 0.46 5.86 -15.32
N ALA A 227 -0.83 6.15 -15.38
CA ALA A 227 -1.52 6.44 -16.64
C ALA A 227 -1.04 7.75 -17.30
N ARG A 228 -0.72 8.76 -16.50
CA ARG A 228 -0.25 10.07 -16.99
C ARG A 228 1.09 9.97 -17.73
N ILE A 229 2.05 9.17 -17.21
CA ILE A 229 3.33 9.02 -17.90
C ILE A 229 3.19 8.22 -19.21
N LEU A 230 2.29 7.23 -19.27
CA LEU A 230 1.96 6.54 -20.52
C LEU A 230 1.36 7.49 -21.55
N ALA A 231 0.38 8.31 -21.14
CA ALA A 231 -0.25 9.31 -22.01
C ALA A 231 0.79 10.31 -22.56
N LYS A 232 1.66 10.85 -21.71
CA LYS A 232 2.78 11.73 -22.13
C LYS A 232 3.73 11.04 -23.11
N SER A 233 3.87 9.73 -23.00
CA SER A 233 4.71 8.90 -23.87
C SER A 233 4.00 8.48 -25.17
N CYS A 234 2.77 8.91 -25.41
CA CYS A 234 1.92 8.49 -26.52
C CYS A 234 1.66 6.97 -26.54
N ILE A 235 1.69 6.32 -25.37
CA ILE A 235 1.39 4.89 -25.20
C ILE A 235 -0.05 4.76 -24.72
N LYS A 236 -0.89 4.07 -25.52
CA LYS A 236 -2.29 3.83 -25.16
C LYS A 236 -2.36 2.78 -24.06
N SER A 237 -3.11 3.06 -22.99
CA SER A 237 -3.39 2.12 -21.91
C SER A 237 -4.85 1.66 -21.97
N ASP A 238 -5.08 0.38 -21.65
CA ASP A 238 -6.41 -0.22 -21.48
C ASP A 238 -6.96 0.04 -20.08
N PHE A 239 -6.15 0.57 -19.17
CA PHE A 239 -6.52 0.86 -17.78
C PHE A 239 -6.49 2.34 -17.50
N SER A 240 -7.49 2.79 -16.75
CA SER A 240 -7.53 4.12 -16.16
C SER A 240 -7.48 4.03 -14.64
N LEU A 241 -7.09 5.11 -13.99
CA LEU A 241 -7.12 5.22 -12.54
C LEU A 241 -8.19 6.23 -12.14
N ALA A 242 -9.06 5.82 -11.21
CA ALA A 242 -9.92 6.75 -10.50
C ALA A 242 -9.13 7.29 -9.29
N PRO A 243 -8.72 8.56 -9.30
CA PRO A 243 -7.99 9.14 -8.18
C PRO A 243 -8.96 9.40 -7.03
N VAL A 244 -8.84 8.64 -5.96
CA VAL A 244 -9.64 8.80 -4.75
C VAL A 244 -8.76 9.33 -3.64
N LYS A 245 -9.00 10.59 -3.26
CA LYS A 245 -8.32 11.23 -2.14
C LYS A 245 -8.84 10.66 -0.82
N GLY A 246 -7.91 10.38 0.10
CA GLY A 246 -8.19 10.02 1.47
C GLY A 246 -7.40 10.91 2.40
N SER A 247 -8.11 11.63 3.25
CA SER A 247 -7.53 12.58 4.20
C SER A 247 -7.51 12.02 5.61
N HIS A 248 -6.52 12.46 6.38
CA HIS A 248 -6.33 12.11 7.78
C HIS A 248 -6.05 13.38 8.57
N ILE A 249 -6.45 13.38 9.84
CA ILE A 249 -6.12 14.42 10.82
C ILE A 249 -5.41 13.78 12.00
N ILE A 250 -4.53 14.53 12.64
CA ILE A 250 -3.88 14.16 13.90
C ILE A 250 -4.38 15.12 14.97
N VAL A 251 -4.82 14.57 16.10
CA VAL A 251 -5.39 15.36 17.21
C VAL A 251 -4.57 15.17 18.48
N GLN A 252 -4.55 16.22 19.31
CA GLN A 252 -3.84 16.25 20.60
C GLN A 252 -4.63 15.52 21.69
N ARG A 253 -5.02 14.30 21.42
CA ARG A 253 -5.74 13.42 22.35
C ARG A 253 -5.23 12.00 22.18
N SER A 254 -4.92 11.30 23.26
CA SER A 254 -4.47 9.90 23.20
C SER A 254 -5.62 8.93 23.39
N ILE A 255 -5.53 7.78 22.76
CA ILE A 255 -6.43 6.63 22.98
C ILE A 255 -5.61 5.38 23.26
N ASN A 256 -6.22 4.41 23.98
CA ASN A 256 -5.53 3.20 24.41
C ASN A 256 -5.41 2.16 23.29
N ASN A 257 -6.49 1.95 22.54
CA ASN A 257 -6.56 0.94 21.49
C ASN A 257 -7.11 1.54 20.19
N PRO A 258 -6.79 0.98 19.04
CA PRO A 258 -7.42 1.33 17.78
C PRO A 258 -8.94 1.12 17.82
N ILE A 259 -9.69 2.12 17.35
CA ILE A 259 -11.14 2.09 17.26
C ILE A 259 -11.55 2.18 15.79
N VAL A 260 -12.47 1.33 15.36
CA VAL A 260 -13.04 1.30 14.02
C VAL A 260 -14.48 1.76 14.09
N ILE A 261 -14.75 2.96 13.62
CA ILE A 261 -16.06 3.61 13.69
C ILE A 261 -16.84 3.29 12.42
N GLN A 262 -18.06 2.85 12.58
CA GLN A 262 -19.02 2.64 11.49
C GLN A 262 -19.74 3.96 11.21
N VAL A 263 -19.55 4.53 10.03
CA VAL A 263 -20.26 5.73 9.64
C VAL A 263 -21.66 5.33 9.13
N SER A 264 -22.70 6.02 9.62
CA SER A 264 -24.11 5.70 9.35
C SER A 264 -24.46 5.77 7.85
N GLU A 265 -23.83 6.65 7.11
CA GLU A 265 -24.01 6.76 5.67
C GLU A 265 -23.12 5.77 4.89
N GLY A 266 -23.73 4.73 4.38
CA GLY A 266 -23.07 3.73 3.55
C GLY A 266 -22.20 2.74 4.34
N SER A 267 -21.36 1.95 3.66
CA SER A 267 -20.48 0.97 4.30
C SER A 267 -19.12 1.54 4.72
N ARG A 268 -19.03 2.85 4.95
CA ARG A 268 -17.77 3.54 5.28
C ARG A 268 -17.36 3.28 6.72
N ILE A 269 -16.06 3.33 6.96
CA ILE A 269 -15.45 3.28 8.29
C ILE A 269 -14.42 4.39 8.43
N VAL A 270 -14.30 4.90 9.65
CA VAL A 270 -13.23 5.81 10.06
C VAL A 270 -12.43 5.12 11.16
N PHE A 271 -11.12 5.21 11.08
CA PHE A 271 -10.23 4.71 12.12
C PHE A 271 -9.85 5.83 13.08
N MET A 272 -9.79 5.52 14.36
CA MET A 272 -9.02 6.25 15.35
C MET A 272 -7.84 5.34 15.77
N LEU A 273 -6.63 5.79 15.57
CA LEU A 273 -5.43 4.99 15.78
C LEU A 273 -4.49 5.69 16.78
N PRO A 274 -3.94 4.99 17.78
CA PRO A 274 -2.88 5.54 18.62
C PRO A 274 -1.71 6.02 17.76
N HIS A 275 -1.20 7.22 18.04
CA HIS A 275 -0.06 7.81 17.33
C HIS A 275 0.86 8.52 18.31
N GLY A 276 1.71 7.79 19.02
CA GLY A 276 2.44 8.29 20.17
C GLY A 276 1.46 8.71 21.28
N ASN A 277 1.55 9.97 21.72
CA ASN A 277 0.62 10.59 22.67
C ASN A 277 -0.56 11.33 21.98
N GLN A 278 -0.77 11.08 20.71
CA GLN A 278 -1.76 11.68 19.83
C GLN A 278 -2.68 10.61 19.25
N THR A 279 -3.68 11.00 18.47
CA THR A 279 -4.55 10.09 17.73
C THR A 279 -4.58 10.48 16.26
N LEU A 280 -4.30 9.52 15.39
CA LEU A 280 -4.52 9.61 13.95
C LEU A 280 -5.97 9.21 13.64
N ILE A 281 -6.70 10.08 12.96
CA ILE A 281 -8.10 9.86 12.56
C ILE A 281 -8.20 9.89 11.03
N GLY A 282 -8.83 8.90 10.46
CA GLY A 282 -9.05 8.80 9.01
C GLY A 282 -9.71 7.47 8.64
N THR A 283 -10.22 7.38 7.45
CA THR A 283 -9.89 8.20 6.29
C THR A 283 -11.17 8.64 5.56
N THR A 284 -11.09 9.73 4.82
CA THR A 284 -12.15 10.15 3.89
C THR A 284 -12.06 9.39 2.55
N GLU A 285 -13.08 9.51 1.70
CA GLU A 285 -13.07 8.99 0.32
C GLU A 285 -13.72 10.04 -0.59
N VAL A 286 -12.90 10.84 -1.28
CA VAL A 286 -13.36 11.93 -2.16
C VAL A 286 -12.72 11.75 -3.53
N VAL A 287 -13.51 11.80 -4.60
CA VAL A 287 -12.96 11.85 -5.96
C VAL A 287 -12.15 13.13 -6.11
N HIS A 288 -10.96 13.05 -6.68
CA HIS A 288 -10.01 14.15 -6.74
C HIS A 288 -9.56 14.43 -8.17
N ASP A 289 -9.45 15.70 -8.52
CA ASP A 289 -8.82 16.10 -9.77
C ASP A 289 -7.31 16.17 -9.59
N MET A 290 -6.56 15.38 -10.35
CA MET A 290 -5.09 15.28 -10.27
C MET A 290 -4.35 16.55 -10.70
N GLU A 291 -5.05 17.55 -11.25
CA GLU A 291 -4.48 18.88 -11.54
C GLU A 291 -4.59 19.83 -10.33
N CYS A 292 -5.41 19.48 -9.32
CA CYS A 292 -5.52 20.22 -8.07
C CYS A 292 -4.50 19.74 -7.03
N GLU A 293 -4.18 20.60 -6.06
CA GLU A 293 -3.32 20.26 -4.94
C GLU A 293 -3.94 19.18 -4.04
N ILE A 294 -3.11 18.21 -3.62
CA ILE A 294 -3.55 17.09 -2.78
C ILE A 294 -3.46 17.51 -1.31
N THR A 295 -4.51 18.13 -0.79
CA THR A 295 -4.60 18.62 0.59
C THR A 295 -5.88 18.13 1.27
N CYS A 296 -5.87 18.05 2.61
CA CYS A 296 -7.05 17.80 3.42
C CYS A 296 -7.87 19.08 3.51
N SER A 297 -9.09 19.08 2.99
CA SER A 297 -10.00 20.23 3.03
C SER A 297 -10.70 20.35 4.40
N ASP A 298 -11.21 21.55 4.70
CA ASP A 298 -11.95 21.78 5.94
C ASP A 298 -13.22 20.93 6.01
N GLN A 299 -13.89 20.70 4.89
CA GLN A 299 -15.06 19.78 4.82
C GLN A 299 -14.69 18.33 5.18
N GLU A 300 -13.47 17.89 4.84
CA GLU A 300 -13.01 16.56 5.22
C GLU A 300 -12.63 16.49 6.70
N ILE A 301 -12.12 17.59 7.28
CA ILE A 301 -11.91 17.70 8.73
C ILE A 301 -13.23 17.60 9.46
N ASP A 302 -14.24 18.40 9.07
CA ASP A 302 -15.57 18.39 9.68
C ASP A 302 -16.19 16.99 9.61
N TYR A 303 -16.13 16.33 8.46
CA TYR A 303 -16.61 14.95 8.30
C TYR A 303 -15.92 13.97 9.27
N LEU A 304 -14.59 14.06 9.43
CA LEU A 304 -13.85 13.17 10.33
C LEU A 304 -14.20 13.45 11.81
N ILE A 305 -14.35 14.72 12.19
CA ILE A 305 -14.75 15.12 13.53
C ILE A 305 -16.16 14.66 13.83
N GLU A 306 -17.11 14.86 12.92
CA GLU A 306 -18.49 14.38 13.07
C GLU A 306 -18.54 12.87 13.24
N ALA A 307 -17.81 12.13 12.40
CA ALA A 307 -17.72 10.67 12.45
C ALA A 307 -17.20 10.16 13.81
N VAL A 308 -16.19 10.79 14.40
CA VAL A 308 -15.65 10.35 15.70
C VAL A 308 -16.54 10.82 16.86
N ASN A 309 -17.15 11.99 16.76
CA ASN A 309 -18.03 12.53 17.80
C ASN A 309 -19.32 11.71 17.97
N SER A 310 -19.70 10.94 16.95
CA SER A 310 -20.84 10.02 17.07
C SER A 310 -20.63 8.91 18.11
N VAL A 311 -19.38 8.66 18.54
CA VAL A 311 -19.03 7.59 19.48
C VAL A 311 -18.25 8.08 20.71
N LEU A 312 -17.82 9.33 20.75
CA LEU A 312 -17.02 9.87 21.85
C LEU A 312 -17.89 10.38 23.01
N TYR A 313 -17.44 10.14 24.24
CA TYR A 313 -18.05 10.71 25.44
C TYR A 313 -17.82 12.23 25.51
N GLU A 314 -16.59 12.67 25.28
CA GLU A 314 -16.23 14.09 25.15
C GLU A 314 -16.00 14.44 23.68
N PRO A 315 -16.85 15.29 23.09
CA PRO A 315 -16.71 15.67 21.70
C PRO A 315 -15.34 16.28 21.39
N LEU A 316 -14.79 15.92 20.23
CA LEU A 316 -13.57 16.50 19.67
C LEU A 316 -13.91 17.82 18.98
N SER A 317 -13.08 18.83 19.23
CA SER A 317 -13.16 20.14 18.58
C SER A 317 -12.16 20.25 17.43
N VAL A 318 -12.46 21.05 16.41
CA VAL A 318 -11.53 21.37 15.33
C VAL A 318 -10.23 22.00 15.84
N ASN A 319 -10.26 22.70 16.96
CA ASN A 319 -9.08 23.31 17.58
C ASN A 319 -8.08 22.29 18.16
N GLU A 320 -8.48 21.02 18.31
CA GLU A 320 -7.58 19.94 18.75
C GLU A 320 -6.82 19.31 17.58
N VAL A 321 -7.16 19.67 16.34
CA VAL A 321 -6.44 19.21 15.14
C VAL A 321 -5.09 19.93 15.04
N ILE A 322 -4.01 19.19 15.17
CA ILE A 322 -2.64 19.73 15.18
C ILE A 322 -1.90 19.49 13.87
N ASP A 323 -2.31 18.47 13.10
CA ASP A 323 -1.74 18.19 11.78
C ASP A 323 -2.78 17.50 10.89
N LYS A 324 -2.60 17.60 9.58
CA LYS A 324 -3.47 16.98 8.57
C LYS A 324 -2.70 16.63 7.31
N TYR A 325 -3.09 15.54 6.66
CA TYR A 325 -2.53 15.15 5.37
C TYR A 325 -3.56 14.43 4.51
N ALA A 326 -3.29 14.40 3.21
CA ALA A 326 -4.08 13.67 2.24
C ALA A 326 -3.19 12.89 1.27
N GLY A 327 -3.71 11.78 0.76
CA GLY A 327 -3.06 10.97 -0.26
C GLY A 327 -4.05 10.45 -1.30
N ILE A 328 -3.57 10.13 -2.49
CA ILE A 328 -4.41 9.60 -3.58
C ILE A 328 -4.28 8.08 -3.63
N ARG A 329 -5.41 7.39 -3.57
CA ARG A 329 -5.49 5.95 -3.85
C ARG A 329 -5.60 5.75 -5.36
N PRO A 330 -4.68 5.00 -6.00
CA PRO A 330 -4.76 4.65 -7.41
C PRO A 330 -5.76 3.49 -7.60
N ILE A 331 -7.06 3.78 -7.58
CA ILE A 331 -8.08 2.75 -7.77
C ILE A 331 -8.21 2.44 -9.26
N VAL A 332 -7.97 1.18 -9.64
CA VAL A 332 -8.08 0.74 -11.03
C VAL A 332 -9.53 0.77 -11.48
N SER A 333 -9.81 1.47 -12.57
CA SER A 333 -11.10 1.54 -13.23
C SER A 333 -10.97 1.00 -14.65
N THR A 334 -11.88 0.13 -15.05
CA THR A 334 -12.12 -0.16 -16.47
C THR A 334 -13.27 0.74 -16.91
N GLU A 335 -13.23 1.27 -18.11
CA GLU A 335 -14.17 2.29 -18.66
C GLU A 335 -15.67 1.99 -18.42
N THR A 336 -16.02 0.77 -18.09
CA THR A 336 -17.42 0.31 -17.92
C THR A 336 -17.98 0.42 -16.48
N LYS A 337 -17.24 0.86 -15.45
CA LYS A 337 -17.70 0.77 -14.05
C LYS A 337 -17.35 1.95 -13.13
N MET A 338 -17.53 3.19 -13.57
CA MET A 338 -17.39 4.36 -12.67
C MET A 338 -18.47 4.45 -11.57
N SER A 339 -19.57 3.72 -11.64
CA SER A 339 -20.72 3.92 -10.75
C SER A 339 -20.64 3.26 -9.36
N LYS A 340 -19.57 2.50 -9.03
CA LYS A 340 -19.42 1.84 -7.72
C LYS A 340 -17.97 1.82 -7.25
N LEU A 341 -17.42 2.98 -6.90
CA LEU A 341 -16.06 3.13 -6.36
C LEU A 341 -15.77 2.27 -5.12
N SER A 342 -16.78 2.04 -4.27
CA SER A 342 -16.67 1.17 -3.09
C SER A 342 -16.51 -0.34 -3.42
N LYS A 343 -16.88 -0.74 -4.66
CA LYS A 343 -16.77 -2.12 -5.17
C LYS A 343 -15.69 -2.28 -6.24
N ALA A 344 -14.93 -1.21 -6.55
CA ALA A 344 -13.87 -1.26 -7.54
C ALA A 344 -12.78 -2.26 -7.09
N ASN A 345 -12.25 -2.99 -8.07
CA ASN A 345 -11.19 -3.96 -7.81
C ASN A 345 -9.94 -3.22 -7.31
N ARG A 346 -9.51 -3.52 -6.08
CA ARG A 346 -8.34 -2.92 -5.43
C ARG A 346 -7.09 -3.78 -5.60
N ASP A 347 -7.12 -4.76 -6.50
CA ASP A 347 -5.97 -5.56 -6.87
C ASP A 347 -5.05 -4.76 -7.79
N SER A 348 -3.78 -5.10 -7.78
CA SER A 348 -2.83 -4.57 -8.75
C SER A 348 -3.06 -5.20 -10.11
N VAL A 349 -2.94 -4.40 -11.17
CA VAL A 349 -3.01 -4.84 -12.55
C VAL A 349 -1.68 -4.48 -13.23
N PHE A 350 -1.20 -5.38 -14.07
CA PHE A 350 0.04 -5.20 -14.83
C PHE A 350 -0.28 -5.09 -16.31
N GLU A 351 0.19 -4.02 -16.93
CA GLU A 351 0.04 -3.80 -18.36
C GLU A 351 1.41 -3.80 -19.03
N LYS A 352 1.50 -4.45 -20.19
CA LYS A 352 2.76 -4.65 -20.90
C LYS A 352 2.75 -3.91 -22.24
N HIS A 353 3.80 -3.16 -22.50
CA HIS A 353 4.05 -2.49 -23.78
C HIS A 353 5.51 -2.73 -24.19
N GLU A 354 5.77 -3.76 -24.98
CA GLU A 354 7.11 -4.20 -25.39
C GLU A 354 8.07 -4.34 -24.19
N LYS A 355 8.96 -3.35 -23.95
CA LYS A 355 9.93 -3.37 -22.83
C LYS A 355 9.40 -2.73 -21.56
N ILE A 356 8.17 -2.21 -21.54
CA ILE A 356 7.58 -1.52 -20.40
C ILE A 356 6.57 -2.42 -19.70
N VAL A 357 6.67 -2.49 -18.36
CA VAL A 357 5.65 -3.07 -17.48
C VAL A 357 5.10 -1.94 -16.60
N SER A 358 3.83 -1.63 -16.73
CA SER A 358 3.15 -0.63 -15.92
C SER A 358 2.35 -1.28 -14.80
N VAL A 359 2.48 -0.73 -13.58
CA VAL A 359 1.80 -1.20 -12.38
C VAL A 359 0.67 -0.24 -12.04
N PHE A 360 -0.56 -0.74 -12.03
CA PHE A 360 -1.75 0.00 -11.61
C PHE A 360 -2.26 -0.53 -10.29
N GLY A 361 -2.59 0.34 -9.33
CA GLY A 361 -3.06 -0.05 -8.01
C GLY A 361 -1.93 -0.42 -7.05
N GLY A 362 -2.18 -1.44 -6.21
CA GLY A 362 -1.25 -1.88 -5.17
C GLY A 362 -1.52 -1.24 -3.81
N LYS A 363 -0.95 -1.84 -2.76
CA LYS A 363 -1.11 -1.44 -1.35
C LYS A 363 0.19 -1.69 -0.60
N TRP A 364 0.38 -1.00 0.53
CA TRP A 364 1.50 -1.26 1.43
C TRP A 364 1.59 -2.75 1.80
N THR A 365 0.50 -3.32 2.29
CA THR A 365 0.47 -4.71 2.74
C THR A 365 1.00 -5.67 1.69
N SER A 366 0.60 -5.51 0.43
CA SER A 366 0.99 -6.40 -0.67
C SER A 366 2.26 -5.99 -1.41
N GLY A 367 3.01 -4.99 -0.93
CA GLY A 367 4.15 -4.42 -1.64
C GLY A 367 5.21 -5.46 -2.06
N MET A 368 5.60 -6.36 -1.15
CA MET A 368 6.60 -7.39 -1.46
C MET A 368 6.08 -8.43 -2.46
N ARG A 369 4.85 -8.93 -2.29
CA ARG A 369 4.22 -9.85 -3.25
C ARG A 369 4.09 -9.22 -4.63
N LEU A 370 3.73 -7.94 -4.69
CA LEU A 370 3.65 -7.19 -5.94
C LEU A 370 5.03 -7.05 -6.58
N GLY A 371 6.07 -6.73 -5.81
CA GLY A 371 7.45 -6.66 -6.30
C GLY A 371 7.91 -7.98 -6.92
N GLU A 372 7.61 -9.12 -6.27
CA GLU A 372 7.89 -10.46 -6.79
C GLU A 372 7.14 -10.73 -8.12
N ALA A 373 5.86 -10.33 -8.20
CA ALA A 373 5.07 -10.48 -9.42
C ALA A 373 5.65 -9.65 -10.57
N VAL A 374 6.04 -8.39 -10.31
CA VAL A 374 6.69 -7.52 -11.29
C VAL A 374 8.00 -8.14 -11.77
N ALA A 375 8.84 -8.62 -10.86
CA ALA A 375 10.13 -9.23 -11.22
C ALA A 375 9.94 -10.47 -12.11
N ASN A 376 8.96 -11.33 -11.79
CA ASN A 376 8.63 -12.48 -12.62
C ASN A 376 8.14 -12.07 -14.02
N ILE A 377 7.33 -11.01 -14.13
CA ILE A 377 6.86 -10.49 -15.42
C ILE A 377 8.04 -9.94 -16.24
N VAL A 378 8.90 -9.13 -15.62
CA VAL A 378 10.02 -8.44 -16.30
C VAL A 378 11.03 -9.43 -16.84
N ILE A 379 11.35 -10.48 -16.08
CA ILE A 379 12.34 -11.49 -16.49
C ILE A 379 11.82 -12.36 -17.64
N ASN A 380 10.51 -12.59 -17.71
CA ASN A 380 9.88 -13.42 -18.74
C ASN A 380 9.28 -12.59 -19.90
N LEU A 381 9.50 -11.29 -19.93
CA LEU A 381 9.08 -10.40 -21.00
C LEU A 381 10.15 -10.33 -22.09
#